data_c0f5fb3f4ee27debf7388b3ad3f07377
#
_entry.id   c0f5fb3f4ee27debf7388b3ad3f07377
#
_cell.length_a   1.000
_cell.length_b   1.000
_cell.length_c   1.000
_cell.angle_alpha   90.00
_cell.angle_beta   90.00
_cell.angle_gamma   90.00
#
_symmetry.space_group_name_H-M   'P 1'
#
loop_
_entity.id
_entity.type
_entity.pdbx_description
1 polymer ?
#
loop_
_entity_poly.entity_id
_entity_poly.type
_entity_poly.pdbx_seq_one_letter_code
_entity_poly.pdbx_strand_id
1 'polypeptide(L)'
;VAVPRAGSQQYPAMILATGDHDDRVVPLHSLKLIAELQHQLATKCPADSKQRNPLVIRVEVRAGHGAGKPTAKVIAETSDLYGFAAQCCGATWQLGGGACAAADGAAKIAASL
;
A
#
# COMPACT_ATOMS: atom_id res chain seq x y z
N VAL A 1 -13.25 -3.63 -12.54
CA VAL A 1 -12.51 -2.38 -12.30
C VAL A 1 -12.73 -1.47 -13.49
N ALA A 2 -13.15 -0.22 -13.26
CA ALA A 2 -13.29 0.77 -14.30
C ALA A 2 -11.96 1.48 -14.55
N VAL A 3 -11.56 1.61 -15.80
CA VAL A 3 -10.38 2.38 -16.17
C VAL A 3 -10.75 3.87 -16.16
N PRO A 4 -10.00 4.75 -15.45
CA PRO A 4 -10.25 6.18 -15.48
C PRO A 4 -10.14 6.72 -16.92
N ARG A 5 -11.04 7.64 -17.29
CA ARG A 5 -10.95 8.33 -18.58
C ARG A 5 -9.76 9.30 -18.56
N ALA A 6 -9.25 9.64 -19.75
CA ALA A 6 -8.22 10.67 -19.89
C ALA A 6 -8.63 11.95 -19.16
N GLY A 7 -7.73 12.52 -18.36
CA GLY A 7 -8.01 13.71 -17.53
C GLY A 7 -8.89 13.46 -16.31
N SER A 8 -9.29 12.22 -16.01
CA SER A 8 -10.07 11.89 -14.81
C SER A 8 -9.16 11.74 -13.57
N GLN A 9 -9.79 11.77 -12.39
CA GLN A 9 -9.09 11.54 -11.13
C GLN A 9 -8.52 10.12 -11.08
N GLN A 10 -7.34 9.98 -10.52
CA GLN A 10 -6.72 8.69 -10.24
C GLN A 10 -7.46 7.94 -9.13
N TYR A 11 -7.32 6.63 -9.10
CA TYR A 11 -7.68 5.86 -7.90
C TYR A 11 -6.85 6.34 -6.70
N PRO A 12 -7.41 6.33 -5.50
CA PRO A 12 -6.65 6.66 -4.30
C PRO A 12 -5.50 5.66 -4.12
N ALA A 13 -4.49 6.04 -3.34
CA ALA A 13 -3.52 5.09 -2.84
C ALA A 13 -4.23 3.98 -2.07
N MET A 14 -3.87 2.73 -2.34
CA MET A 14 -4.55 1.56 -1.78
C MET A 14 -3.55 0.52 -1.32
N ILE A 15 -3.73 0.04 -0.10
CA ILE A 15 -3.05 -1.14 0.41
C ILE A 15 -4.10 -2.19 0.79
N LEU A 16 -3.98 -3.39 0.23
CA LEU A 16 -4.76 -4.56 0.63
C LEU A 16 -3.93 -5.38 1.62
N ALA A 17 -4.54 -5.84 2.70
CA ALA A 17 -3.89 -6.74 3.67
C ALA A 17 -4.60 -8.09 3.67
N THR A 18 -3.85 -9.18 3.61
CA THR A 18 -4.38 -10.55 3.66
C THR A 18 -3.39 -11.51 4.31
N GLY A 19 -3.87 -12.62 4.85
CA GLY A 19 -3.05 -13.74 5.29
C GLY A 19 -2.98 -14.83 4.22
N ASP A 20 -1.84 -15.47 4.09
CA ASP A 20 -1.65 -16.55 3.09
C ASP A 20 -2.43 -17.84 3.42
N HIS A 21 -2.80 -18.03 4.69
CA HIS A 21 -3.58 -19.16 5.19
C HIS A 21 -4.96 -18.71 5.74
N ASP A 22 -5.51 -17.63 5.22
CA ASP A 22 -6.84 -17.17 5.60
C ASP A 22 -7.89 -18.13 4.99
N ASP A 23 -8.56 -18.88 5.87
CA ASP A 23 -9.60 -19.86 5.52
C ASP A 23 -11.01 -19.28 5.50
N ARG A 24 -11.20 -18.07 6.01
CA ARG A 24 -12.48 -17.36 6.01
C ARG A 24 -12.63 -16.43 4.80
N VAL A 25 -11.58 -15.68 4.52
CA VAL A 25 -11.50 -14.81 3.34
C VAL A 25 -10.24 -15.19 2.58
N VAL A 26 -10.39 -16.13 1.67
CA VAL A 26 -9.25 -16.66 0.93
C VAL A 26 -8.44 -15.55 0.25
N PRO A 27 -7.10 -15.58 0.34
CA PRO A 27 -6.23 -14.53 -0.19
C PRO A 27 -6.39 -14.29 -1.69
N LEU A 28 -6.94 -15.27 -2.39
CA LEU A 28 -7.22 -15.20 -3.83
C LEU A 28 -8.04 -13.95 -4.23
N HIS A 29 -8.99 -13.54 -3.39
CA HIS A 29 -9.80 -12.35 -3.68
C HIS A 29 -8.95 -11.08 -3.72
N SER A 30 -8.09 -10.90 -2.73
CA SER A 30 -7.17 -9.75 -2.65
C SER A 30 -6.13 -9.80 -3.77
N LEU A 31 -5.56 -10.96 -4.04
CA LEU A 31 -4.58 -11.14 -5.12
C LEU A 31 -5.17 -10.87 -6.50
N LYS A 32 -6.37 -11.37 -6.79
CA LYS A 32 -7.06 -11.11 -8.05
C LYS A 32 -7.43 -9.63 -8.20
N LEU A 33 -7.92 -9.02 -7.12
CA LEU A 33 -8.30 -7.60 -7.17
C LEU A 33 -7.08 -6.72 -7.45
N ILE A 34 -5.97 -6.92 -6.73
CA ILE A 34 -4.79 -6.09 -6.93
C ILE A 34 -4.17 -6.32 -8.32
N ALA A 35 -4.11 -7.56 -8.78
CA ALA A 35 -3.61 -7.88 -10.11
C ALA A 35 -4.45 -7.21 -11.21
N GLU A 36 -5.77 -7.24 -11.08
CA GLU A 36 -6.66 -6.59 -12.03
C GLU A 36 -6.52 -5.06 -11.98
N LEU A 37 -6.44 -4.46 -10.79
CA LEU A 37 -6.21 -3.03 -10.63
C LEU A 37 -4.90 -2.60 -11.29
N GLN A 38 -3.81 -3.29 -10.99
CA GLN A 38 -2.50 -2.99 -11.56
C GLN A 38 -2.50 -3.18 -13.09
N HIS A 39 -3.09 -4.26 -13.59
CA HIS A 39 -3.19 -4.50 -15.02
C HIS A 39 -3.98 -3.42 -15.74
N GLN A 40 -5.19 -3.11 -15.28
CA GLN A 40 -6.05 -2.13 -15.93
C GLN A 40 -5.47 -0.70 -15.86
N LEU A 41 -4.92 -0.33 -14.72
CA LEU A 41 -4.48 1.05 -14.48
C LEU A 41 -3.04 1.32 -14.91
N ALA A 42 -2.17 0.30 -14.94
CA ALA A 42 -0.80 0.46 -15.40
C ALA A 42 -0.64 0.24 -16.90
N THR A 43 -1.40 -0.71 -17.49
CA THR A 43 -1.19 -1.13 -18.89
C THR A 43 -2.23 -0.57 -19.85
N LYS A 44 -3.48 -0.40 -19.41
CA LYS A 44 -4.58 0.02 -20.30
C LYS A 44 -4.95 1.50 -20.20
N CYS A 45 -4.41 2.22 -19.19
CA CYS A 45 -4.65 3.65 -19.09
C CYS A 45 -3.91 4.43 -20.19
N PRO A 46 -4.55 5.47 -20.77
CA PRO A 46 -3.85 6.43 -21.61
C PRO A 46 -2.63 7.04 -20.89
N ALA A 47 -1.62 7.44 -21.64
CA ALA A 47 -0.34 7.90 -21.07
C ALA A 47 -0.47 9.10 -20.14
N ASP A 48 -1.43 9.97 -20.38
CA ASP A 48 -1.77 11.17 -19.60
C ASP A 48 -2.63 10.89 -18.35
N SER A 49 -3.19 9.70 -18.23
CA SER A 49 -4.01 9.27 -17.08
C SER A 49 -3.42 8.09 -16.30
N LYS A 50 -2.10 7.86 -16.44
CA LYS A 50 -1.42 6.78 -15.72
C LYS A 50 -1.58 6.94 -14.21
N GLN A 51 -1.95 5.82 -13.57
CA GLN A 51 -2.02 5.74 -12.13
C GLN A 51 -0.65 6.00 -11.50
N ARG A 52 -0.58 6.97 -10.61
CA ARG A 52 0.64 7.33 -9.86
C ARG A 52 0.53 6.96 -8.39
N ASN A 53 -0.70 6.96 -7.86
CA ASN A 53 -0.93 6.56 -6.49
C ASN A 53 -0.66 5.06 -6.34
N PRO A 54 0.06 4.62 -5.30
CA PRO A 54 0.43 3.23 -5.13
C PRO A 54 -0.78 2.33 -4.93
N LEU A 55 -0.75 1.18 -5.58
CA LEU A 55 -1.73 0.10 -5.47
C LEU A 55 -0.96 -1.16 -5.09
N VAL A 56 -0.94 -1.50 -3.81
CA VAL A 56 -0.09 -2.56 -3.27
C VAL A 56 -0.87 -3.57 -2.44
N ILE A 57 -0.28 -4.72 -2.21
CA ILE A 57 -0.80 -5.76 -1.33
C ILE A 57 0.26 -6.15 -0.31
N ARG A 58 -0.16 -6.30 0.94
CA ARG A 58 0.61 -6.87 2.02
C ARG A 58 0.09 -8.27 2.31
N VAL A 59 0.93 -9.27 2.13
CA VAL A 59 0.59 -10.66 2.43
C VAL A 59 1.33 -11.08 3.70
N GLU A 60 0.60 -11.38 4.76
CA GLU A 60 1.17 -11.94 5.97
C GLU A 60 1.37 -13.44 5.82
N VAL A 61 2.63 -13.87 5.84
CA VAL A 61 3.02 -15.27 5.66
C VAL A 61 2.75 -16.10 6.92
N ARG A 62 2.23 -17.30 6.76
CA ARG A 62 1.84 -18.20 7.85
C ARG A 62 0.85 -17.52 8.81
N ALA A 63 -0.18 -16.92 8.27
CA ALA A 63 -1.21 -16.24 9.03
C ALA A 63 -2.60 -16.54 8.47
N GLY A 64 -3.51 -16.85 9.39
CA GLY A 64 -4.94 -16.98 9.11
C GLY A 64 -5.68 -15.65 9.22
N HIS A 65 -6.99 -15.71 9.46
CA HIS A 65 -7.91 -14.56 9.49
C HIS A 65 -7.68 -13.54 10.62
N GLY A 66 -6.64 -13.69 11.41
CA GLY A 66 -6.24 -12.74 12.45
C GLY A 66 -6.36 -13.25 13.87
N ALA A 67 -7.18 -14.25 14.17
CA ALA A 67 -7.23 -14.86 15.49
C ALA A 67 -5.90 -15.57 15.81
N GLY A 68 -5.34 -15.31 17.01
CA GLY A 68 -4.09 -15.94 17.45
C GLY A 68 -2.83 -15.42 16.76
N LYS A 69 -2.89 -14.29 16.06
CA LYS A 69 -1.71 -13.68 15.46
C LYS A 69 -0.72 -13.23 16.56
N PRO A 70 0.59 -13.62 16.49
CA PRO A 70 1.59 -13.16 17.44
C PRO A 70 1.69 -11.63 17.50
N THR A 71 1.91 -11.07 18.69
CA THR A 71 1.98 -9.62 18.90
C THR A 71 2.98 -8.94 17.96
N ALA A 72 4.14 -9.56 17.73
CA ALA A 72 5.15 -9.02 16.80
C ALA A 72 4.59 -8.84 15.38
N LYS A 73 3.79 -9.78 14.89
CA LYS A 73 3.14 -9.69 13.58
C LYS A 73 2.07 -8.60 13.54
N VAL A 74 1.32 -8.43 14.64
CA VAL A 74 0.33 -7.35 14.76
C VAL A 74 1.03 -5.98 14.71
N ILE A 75 2.13 -5.83 15.45
CA ILE A 75 2.92 -4.59 15.43
C ILE A 75 3.46 -4.31 14.03
N ALA A 76 4.07 -5.29 13.37
CA ALA A 76 4.59 -5.14 12.02
C ALA A 76 3.51 -4.72 11.02
N GLU A 77 2.37 -5.42 11.01
CA GLU A 77 1.24 -5.10 10.14
C GLU A 77 0.71 -3.68 10.38
N THR A 78 0.51 -3.32 11.65
CA THR A 78 0.05 -1.98 12.02
C THR A 78 1.04 -0.91 11.58
N SER A 79 2.34 -1.15 11.79
CA SER A 79 3.40 -0.23 11.37
C SER A 79 3.42 -0.04 9.84
N ASP A 80 3.29 -1.12 9.08
CA ASP A 80 3.25 -1.06 7.62
C ASP A 80 2.03 -0.27 7.11
N LEU A 81 0.84 -0.52 7.68
CA LEU A 81 -0.40 0.17 7.29
C LEU A 81 -0.35 1.66 7.62
N TYR A 82 0.08 2.02 8.84
CA TYR A 82 0.21 3.43 9.22
C TYR A 82 1.35 4.13 8.49
N GLY A 83 2.48 3.45 8.26
CA GLY A 83 3.58 3.98 7.46
C GLY A 83 3.15 4.29 6.03
N PHE A 84 2.41 3.37 5.39
CA PHE A 84 1.82 3.59 4.08
C PHE A 84 0.86 4.80 4.07
N ALA A 85 -0.05 4.87 5.04
CA ALA A 85 -1.01 5.96 5.14
C ALA A 85 -0.29 7.31 5.34
N ALA A 86 0.67 7.36 6.26
CA ALA A 86 1.46 8.56 6.52
C ALA A 86 2.21 9.05 5.27
N GLN A 87 2.85 8.13 4.56
CA GLN A 87 3.56 8.47 3.32
C GLN A 87 2.60 9.00 2.24
N CYS A 88 1.46 8.34 2.04
CA CYS A 88 0.48 8.77 1.03
C CYS A 88 -0.18 10.10 1.37
N CYS A 89 -0.30 10.43 2.66
CA CYS A 89 -0.83 11.71 3.12
C CYS A 89 0.23 12.83 3.22
N GLY A 90 1.51 12.54 2.90
CA GLY A 90 2.59 13.50 3.02
C GLY A 90 2.92 13.88 4.48
N ALA A 91 2.61 13.00 5.43
CA ALA A 91 2.93 13.24 6.83
C ALA A 91 4.44 13.18 7.05
N THR A 92 4.97 14.13 7.80
CA THR A 92 6.37 14.17 8.22
C THR A 92 6.49 13.67 9.64
N TRP A 93 7.48 12.80 9.88
CA TRP A 93 7.75 12.31 11.22
C TRP A 93 8.50 13.36 12.03
N GLN A 94 7.94 13.79 13.15
CA GLN A 94 8.62 14.66 14.09
C GLN A 94 9.06 13.84 15.31
N LEU A 95 10.35 13.69 15.48
CA LEU A 95 10.92 13.17 16.71
C LEU A 95 10.78 14.27 17.78
N GLY A 96 10.07 13.98 18.84
CA GLY A 96 9.73 14.93 19.88
C GLY A 96 10.96 15.70 20.42
N GLY A 97 10.94 17.02 20.36
CA GLY A 97 11.71 17.94 21.20
C GLY A 97 13.17 18.21 20.86
N GLY A 98 13.69 17.81 19.71
CA GLY A 98 15.01 18.23 19.24
C GLY A 98 14.93 18.79 17.84
N ALA A 99 15.39 20.01 17.64
CA ALA A 99 15.52 20.60 16.31
C ALA A 99 16.42 19.71 15.45
N CYS A 100 15.83 18.84 14.64
CA CYS A 100 16.57 18.10 13.64
C CYS A 100 16.49 18.89 12.33
N ALA A 101 17.67 19.31 11.87
CA ALA A 101 17.87 19.98 10.62
C ALA A 101 17.18 19.25 9.47
N ALA A 102 16.61 20.03 8.56
CA ALA A 102 15.88 19.55 7.40
C ALA A 102 16.64 18.48 6.64
N ALA A 103 16.01 17.46 6.51
CA ALA A 103 15.88 16.31 5.65
C ALA A 103 16.44 16.45 4.22
N ASP A 104 17.43 15.63 3.94
CA ASP A 104 17.77 15.14 2.60
C ASP A 104 17.33 13.65 2.39
N GLY A 105 16.35 13.19 3.17
CA GLY A 105 15.97 11.78 3.17
C GLY A 105 14.86 11.36 2.21
N ALA A 106 14.07 12.27 1.68
CA ALA A 106 12.89 11.94 0.87
C ALA A 106 13.21 11.42 -0.55
N ALA A 107 14.44 11.64 -1.02
CA ALA A 107 14.81 11.27 -2.39
C ALA A 107 15.34 9.84 -2.56
N LYS A 108 15.67 9.13 -1.46
CA LYS A 108 16.32 7.82 -1.56
C LYS A 108 15.41 6.60 -1.51
N ILE A 109 14.15 6.74 -1.14
CA ILE A 109 13.22 5.60 -1.10
C ILE A 109 12.50 5.40 -2.42
N ALA A 110 12.41 6.41 -3.26
CA ALA A 110 11.79 6.31 -4.58
C ALA A 110 12.65 5.60 -5.65
N ALA A 111 13.90 5.26 -5.35
CA ALA A 111 14.84 4.65 -6.30
C ALA A 111 15.07 3.15 -6.08
N SER A 112 14.36 2.50 -5.14
CA SER A 112 14.52 1.06 -4.86
C SER A 112 13.19 0.28 -4.83
N LEU A 113 12.17 0.73 -5.54
CA LEU A 113 10.96 -0.02 -5.85
C LEU A 113 10.77 -0.17 -7.35
#